data_39a930b8fdf63d5e6159851e95dc9972
#
_entry.id   39a930b8fdf63d5e6159851e95dc9972
#
_cell.length_a   1.000
_cell.length_b   1.000
_cell.length_c   1.000
_cell.angle_alpha   90.00
_cell.angle_beta   90.00
_cell.angle_gamma   90.00
#
_symmetry.space_group_name_H-M   'P 1'
#
loop_
_entity.id
_entity.type
_entity.pdbx_description
1 polymer ?
#
loop_
_entity_poly.entity_id
_entity_poly.type
_entity_poly.pdbx_seq_one_letter_code
_entity_poly.pdbx_strand_id
1 'polypeptide(L)'
;GNRYYEFAHLLAGLNVQWCIVEQPHFVTYGQQNLQTEQLRFFATIEECLAVVHCDVLLMSSVLQYLPQPYEFMRHALTHQFANVVIARTQFTRDTHDRLVVQRVPQSIYNASYPAWMLSKAKFQQLFVGYECLAEFDCHETYQIGWRRQIPQLGMIWSCLTAT
;
A
#
# COMPACT_ATOMS: atom_id res chain seq x y z
N GLY A 1 -5.18 -6.09 7.35
CA GLY A 1 -4.65 -6.56 8.63
C GLY A 1 -3.60 -7.65 8.58
N ASN A 2 -3.59 -8.52 7.56
CA ASN A 2 -2.69 -9.70 7.54
C ASN A 2 -1.20 -9.34 7.67
N ARG A 3 -0.77 -8.20 7.15
CA ARG A 3 0.64 -7.79 7.17
C ARG A 3 1.19 -7.62 8.59
N TYR A 4 0.40 -7.14 9.53
CA TYR A 4 0.82 -7.07 10.93
C TYR A 4 1.23 -8.46 11.46
N TYR A 5 0.40 -9.47 11.25
CA TYR A 5 0.68 -10.83 11.73
C TYR A 5 1.82 -11.51 10.97
N GLU A 6 1.95 -11.24 9.68
CA GLU A 6 3.06 -11.76 8.86
C GLU A 6 4.41 -11.23 9.34
N PHE A 7 4.48 -9.95 9.73
CA PHE A 7 5.71 -9.29 10.18
C PHE A 7 5.92 -9.29 11.68
N ALA A 8 4.95 -9.73 12.48
CA ALA A 8 5.02 -9.67 13.94
C ALA A 8 6.30 -10.30 14.51
N HIS A 9 6.77 -11.40 13.92
CA HIS A 9 8.00 -12.08 14.36
C HIS A 9 9.27 -11.26 14.07
N LEU A 10 9.28 -10.43 13.02
CA LEU A 10 10.39 -9.51 12.69
C LEU A 10 10.37 -8.26 13.56
N LEU A 11 9.20 -7.89 14.07
CA LEU A 11 8.99 -6.71 14.91
C LEU A 11 9.12 -7.04 16.41
N ALA A 12 9.30 -8.31 16.75
CA ALA A 12 9.42 -8.75 18.13
C ALA A 12 10.62 -8.07 18.81
N GLY A 13 10.38 -7.45 19.97
CA GLY A 13 11.37 -6.69 20.72
C GLY A 13 11.52 -5.21 20.31
N LEU A 14 10.84 -4.78 19.26
CA LEU A 14 10.75 -3.37 18.89
C LEU A 14 9.49 -2.74 19.51
N ASN A 15 9.58 -1.49 19.93
CA ASN A 15 8.41 -0.72 20.36
C ASN A 15 7.71 -0.15 19.13
N VAL A 16 6.94 -1.01 18.43
CA VAL A 16 6.23 -0.64 17.21
C VAL A 16 4.76 -0.46 17.50
N GLN A 17 4.19 0.64 17.04
CA GLN A 17 2.76 0.86 16.97
C GLN A 17 2.30 0.66 15.52
N TRP A 18 1.43 -0.30 15.30
CA TRP A 18 0.90 -0.63 13.97
C TRP A 18 -0.52 -0.09 13.82
N CYS A 19 -0.69 0.88 12.93
CA CYS A 19 -1.97 1.52 12.66
C CYS A 19 -2.52 1.04 11.32
N ILE A 20 -3.74 0.54 11.33
CA ILE A 20 -4.45 0.10 10.12
C ILE A 20 -5.50 1.15 9.78
N VAL A 21 -5.39 1.71 8.58
CA VAL A 21 -6.42 2.59 8.00
C VAL A 21 -7.22 1.77 6.99
N GLU A 22 -8.52 1.67 7.21
CA GLU A 22 -9.40 0.78 6.44
C GLU A 22 -10.84 1.33 6.32
N GLN A 23 -11.67 0.65 5.53
CA GLN A 23 -13.07 1.00 5.38
C GLN A 23 -13.83 0.87 6.71
N PRO A 24 -14.84 1.71 6.98
CA PRO A 24 -15.48 1.81 8.30
C PRO A 24 -15.94 0.49 8.91
N HIS A 25 -16.48 -0.42 8.09
CA HIS A 25 -16.96 -1.72 8.58
C HIS A 25 -15.81 -2.64 9.03
N PHE A 26 -14.64 -2.59 8.36
CA PHE A 26 -13.44 -3.31 8.79
C PHE A 26 -12.79 -2.66 10.01
N VAL A 27 -12.85 -1.34 10.10
CA VAL A 27 -12.38 -0.60 11.30
C VAL A 27 -13.19 -1.01 12.51
N THR A 28 -14.51 -1.00 12.41
CA THR A 28 -15.41 -1.41 13.51
C THR A 28 -15.10 -2.85 13.95
N TYR A 29 -14.97 -3.77 13.01
CA TYR A 29 -14.61 -5.16 13.34
C TYR A 29 -13.24 -5.26 13.99
N GLY A 30 -12.24 -4.56 13.45
CA GLY A 30 -10.88 -4.54 13.96
C GLY A 30 -10.79 -4.01 15.38
N GLN A 31 -11.46 -2.91 15.67
CA GLN A 31 -11.53 -2.31 17.00
C GLN A 31 -12.20 -3.25 18.03
N GLN A 32 -13.23 -3.97 17.63
CA GLN A 32 -13.96 -4.86 18.52
C GLN A 32 -13.27 -6.21 18.78
N ASN A 33 -12.49 -6.72 17.81
CA ASN A 33 -12.04 -8.11 17.83
C ASN A 33 -10.52 -8.29 17.78
N LEU A 34 -9.76 -7.29 17.26
CA LEU A 34 -8.34 -7.46 16.94
C LEU A 34 -7.43 -6.40 17.58
N GLN A 35 -7.99 -5.29 18.04
CA GLN A 35 -7.23 -4.16 18.58
C GLN A 35 -6.47 -4.56 19.85
N THR A 36 -5.23 -4.07 19.94
CA THR A 36 -4.36 -4.20 21.10
C THR A 36 -3.68 -2.85 21.38
N GLU A 37 -2.81 -2.78 22.36
CA GLU A 37 -1.97 -1.60 22.57
C GLU A 37 -1.07 -1.29 21.36
N GLN A 38 -0.59 -2.32 20.66
CA GLN A 38 0.30 -2.19 19.51
C GLN A 38 -0.45 -2.13 18.16
N LEU A 39 -1.67 -2.66 18.08
CA LEU A 39 -2.45 -2.73 16.83
C LEU A 39 -3.72 -1.89 16.97
N ARG A 40 -3.84 -0.84 16.17
CA ARG A 40 -4.96 0.10 16.21
C ARG A 40 -5.59 0.27 14.83
N PHE A 41 -6.88 0.66 14.80
CA PHE A 41 -7.68 0.78 13.58
C PHE A 41 -8.30 2.16 13.47
N PHE A 42 -8.23 2.76 12.27
CA PHE A 42 -8.70 4.12 11.98
C PHE A 42 -9.41 4.17 10.63
N ALA A 43 -10.35 5.08 10.47
CA ALA A 43 -11.08 5.25 9.20
C ALA A 43 -10.30 6.11 8.20
N THR A 44 -9.43 7.02 8.68
CA THR A 44 -8.60 7.87 7.82
C THR A 44 -7.17 8.01 8.34
N ILE A 45 -6.28 8.48 7.48
CA ILE A 45 -4.89 8.80 7.86
C ILE A 45 -4.89 9.93 8.89
N GLU A 46 -5.74 10.93 8.73
CA GLU A 46 -5.85 12.10 9.61
C GLU A 46 -6.28 11.70 11.02
N GLU A 47 -7.29 10.83 11.15
CA GLU A 47 -7.70 10.29 12.46
C GLU A 47 -6.55 9.54 13.14
N CYS A 48 -5.79 8.78 12.39
CA CYS A 48 -4.62 8.08 12.89
C CYS A 48 -3.56 9.07 13.39
N LEU A 49 -3.16 10.01 12.55
CA LEU A 49 -2.09 10.96 12.83
C LEU A 49 -2.45 11.97 13.91
N ALA A 50 -3.75 12.20 14.18
CA ALA A 50 -4.19 13.04 15.30
C ALA A 50 -3.85 12.44 16.68
N VAL A 51 -3.59 11.12 16.76
CA VAL A 51 -3.38 10.40 18.03
C VAL A 51 -2.12 9.55 18.07
N VAL A 52 -1.51 9.27 16.92
CA VAL A 52 -0.29 8.46 16.81
C VAL A 52 0.68 9.13 15.84
N HIS A 53 1.94 9.28 16.26
CA HIS A 53 3.00 9.62 15.32
C HIS A 53 3.37 8.37 14.52
N CYS A 54 3.35 8.48 13.19
CA CYS A 54 3.68 7.40 12.28
C CYS A 54 4.88 7.76 11.41
N ASP A 55 5.97 7.03 11.54
CA ASP A 55 7.19 7.23 10.75
C ASP A 55 7.08 6.62 9.36
N VAL A 56 6.29 5.55 9.22
CA VAL A 56 6.23 4.75 8.00
C VAL A 56 4.81 4.62 7.48
N LEU A 57 4.60 4.97 6.21
CA LEU A 57 3.40 4.61 5.46
C LEU A 57 3.65 3.33 4.66
N LEU A 58 2.93 2.25 4.97
CA LEU A 58 2.96 1.00 4.22
C LEU A 58 1.69 0.81 3.41
N MET A 59 1.83 0.68 2.10
CA MET A 59 0.75 0.35 1.17
C MET A 59 1.07 -0.94 0.42
N SER A 60 0.38 -2.00 0.75
CA SER A 60 0.56 -3.32 0.12
C SER A 60 -0.73 -3.79 -0.55
N SER A 61 -0.73 -3.92 -1.86
CA SER A 61 -1.93 -4.26 -2.67
C SER A 61 -3.12 -3.31 -2.46
N VAL A 62 -2.88 -2.00 -2.43
CA VAL A 62 -3.92 -0.99 -2.18
C VAL A 62 -4.12 -0.10 -3.40
N LEU A 63 -3.04 0.52 -3.90
CA LEU A 63 -3.08 1.59 -4.90
C LEU A 63 -3.83 1.22 -6.17
N GLN A 64 -3.67 0.00 -6.65
CA GLN A 64 -4.32 -0.46 -7.87
C GLN A 64 -5.84 -0.54 -7.78
N TYR A 65 -6.41 -0.49 -6.58
CA TYR A 65 -7.86 -0.59 -6.36
C TYR A 65 -8.52 0.74 -5.98
N LEU A 66 -7.74 1.78 -5.75
CA LEU A 66 -8.26 3.09 -5.44
C LEU A 66 -8.83 3.76 -6.70
N PRO A 67 -9.97 4.46 -6.61
CA PRO A 67 -10.54 5.20 -7.74
C PRO A 67 -9.58 6.25 -8.29
N GLN A 68 -8.85 6.94 -7.41
CA GLN A 68 -7.94 8.04 -7.73
C GLN A 68 -6.58 7.87 -7.03
N PRO A 69 -5.76 6.88 -7.46
CA PRO A 69 -4.53 6.52 -6.75
C PRO A 69 -3.50 7.64 -6.66
N TYR A 70 -3.42 8.50 -7.68
CA TYR A 70 -2.48 9.63 -7.70
C TYR A 70 -2.89 10.76 -6.74
N GLU A 71 -4.18 11.04 -6.64
CA GLU A 71 -4.69 12.05 -5.69
C GLU A 71 -4.50 11.58 -4.26
N PHE A 72 -4.84 10.33 -4.00
CA PHE A 72 -4.59 9.70 -2.71
C PHE A 72 -3.11 9.80 -2.32
N MET A 73 -2.20 9.44 -3.23
CA MET A 73 -0.76 9.51 -2.94
C MET A 73 -0.27 10.93 -2.71
N ARG A 74 -0.70 11.90 -3.55
CA ARG A 74 -0.33 13.31 -3.31
C ARG A 74 -0.77 13.77 -1.92
N HIS A 75 -1.99 13.43 -1.53
CA HIS A 75 -2.50 13.76 -0.21
C HIS A 75 -1.71 13.06 0.90
N ALA A 76 -1.50 11.76 0.80
CA ALA A 76 -0.73 11.00 1.79
C ALA A 76 0.71 11.55 1.97
N LEU A 77 1.37 11.96 0.88
CA LEU A 77 2.72 12.53 0.93
C LEU A 77 2.78 13.91 1.61
N THR A 78 1.67 14.65 1.73
CA THR A 78 1.64 15.92 2.49
C THR A 78 1.91 15.71 3.98
N HIS A 79 1.71 14.50 4.51
CA HIS A 79 1.99 14.17 5.91
C HIS A 79 3.46 13.92 6.21
N GLN A 80 4.33 13.91 5.19
CA GLN A 80 5.79 13.83 5.32
C GLN A 80 6.28 12.63 6.16
N PHE A 81 5.72 11.45 5.92
CA PHE A 81 6.22 10.22 6.54
C PHE A 81 7.73 10.06 6.28
N ALA A 82 8.50 9.69 7.31
CA ALA A 82 9.93 9.48 7.15
C ALA A 82 10.24 8.42 6.09
N ASN A 83 9.40 7.39 5.99
CA ASN A 83 9.52 6.38 4.95
C ASN A 83 8.16 6.03 4.35
N VAL A 84 8.14 5.74 3.05
CA VAL A 84 6.97 5.23 2.34
C VAL A 84 7.34 3.92 1.66
N VAL A 85 6.61 2.87 1.99
CA VAL A 85 6.79 1.53 1.42
C VAL A 85 5.57 1.19 0.57
N ILE A 86 5.79 1.08 -0.73
CA ILE A 86 4.81 0.58 -1.69
C ILE A 86 5.16 -0.86 -1.99
N ALA A 87 4.22 -1.76 -1.85
CA ALA A 87 4.44 -3.17 -2.16
C ALA A 87 3.25 -3.77 -2.91
N ARG A 88 3.51 -4.82 -3.69
CA ARG A 88 2.51 -5.61 -4.40
C ARG A 88 1.59 -4.72 -5.28
N THR A 89 2.21 -3.78 -5.98
CA THR A 89 1.51 -2.86 -6.88
C THR A 89 1.86 -3.17 -8.33
N GLN A 90 0.87 -3.07 -9.21
CA GLN A 90 1.03 -3.32 -10.63
C GLN A 90 1.54 -2.06 -11.32
N PHE A 91 2.76 -2.13 -11.82
CA PHE A 91 3.33 -1.05 -12.63
C PHE A 91 3.53 -1.48 -14.09
N THR A 92 3.31 -0.54 -15.00
CA THR A 92 3.70 -0.67 -16.41
C THR A 92 4.90 0.22 -16.72
N ARG A 93 5.69 -0.18 -17.71
CA ARG A 93 6.75 0.66 -18.27
C ARG A 93 6.23 1.68 -19.28
N ASP A 94 4.95 1.57 -19.66
CA ASP A 94 4.31 2.51 -20.56
C ASP A 94 4.17 3.89 -19.89
N THR A 95 4.09 4.92 -20.69
CA THR A 95 3.89 6.31 -20.21
C THR A 95 2.46 6.57 -19.70
N HIS A 96 1.53 5.66 -19.98
CA HIS A 96 0.11 5.78 -19.64
C HIS A 96 -0.31 4.67 -18.67
N ASP A 97 -1.18 5.05 -17.75
CA ASP A 97 -1.86 4.10 -16.88
C ASP A 97 -2.87 3.29 -17.70
N ARG A 98 -3.15 2.08 -17.25
CA ARG A 98 -4.18 1.23 -17.84
C ARG A 98 -5.14 0.75 -16.77
N LEU A 99 -6.42 0.90 -17.02
CA LEU A 99 -7.45 0.25 -16.20
C LEU A 99 -7.74 -1.12 -16.82
N VAL A 100 -7.62 -2.15 -16.01
CA VAL A 100 -7.87 -3.54 -16.41
C VAL A 100 -8.94 -4.16 -15.52
N VAL A 101 -9.57 -5.23 -15.98
CA VAL A 101 -10.45 -6.05 -15.16
C VAL A 101 -9.63 -7.22 -14.62
N GLN A 102 -9.40 -7.22 -13.32
CA GLN A 102 -8.80 -8.34 -12.62
C GLN A 102 -9.87 -9.40 -12.37
N ARG A 103 -9.60 -10.64 -12.78
CA ARG A 103 -10.43 -11.82 -12.47
C ARG A 103 -9.71 -12.64 -11.42
N VAL A 104 -10.39 -12.92 -10.33
CA VAL A 104 -9.88 -13.82 -9.29
C VAL A 104 -10.04 -15.25 -9.78
N PRO A 105 -9.03 -16.13 -9.62
CA PRO A 105 -9.18 -17.55 -9.92
C PRO A 105 -10.35 -18.16 -9.17
N GLN A 106 -11.17 -18.96 -9.85
CA GLN A 106 -12.36 -19.59 -9.25
C GLN A 106 -12.02 -20.49 -8.05
N SER A 107 -10.80 -21.01 -7.99
CA SER A 107 -10.30 -21.78 -6.84
C SER A 107 -10.17 -20.97 -5.56
N ILE A 108 -10.16 -19.63 -5.63
CA ILE A 108 -10.13 -18.73 -4.48
C ILE A 108 -11.55 -18.24 -4.19
N TYR A 109 -12.15 -17.49 -5.12
CA TYR A 109 -13.56 -17.09 -5.10
C TYR A 109 -13.94 -16.46 -6.45
N ASN A 110 -15.23 -16.50 -6.81
CA ASN A 110 -15.70 -15.95 -8.07
C ASN A 110 -15.92 -14.43 -7.95
N ALA A 111 -14.93 -13.64 -8.38
CA ALA A 111 -15.05 -12.19 -8.42
C ALA A 111 -14.24 -11.59 -9.58
N SER A 112 -14.67 -10.42 -10.00
CA SER A 112 -13.89 -9.56 -10.90
C SER A 112 -14.10 -8.09 -10.51
N TYR A 113 -13.04 -7.29 -10.62
CA TYR A 113 -13.06 -5.88 -10.27
C TYR A 113 -12.04 -5.09 -11.07
N PRO A 114 -12.24 -3.78 -11.24
CA PRO A 114 -11.27 -2.92 -11.92
C PRO A 114 -9.98 -2.82 -11.10
N ALA A 115 -8.85 -2.80 -11.80
CA ALA A 115 -7.55 -2.57 -11.20
C ALA A 115 -6.68 -1.71 -12.13
N TRP A 116 -5.93 -0.79 -11.54
CA TRP A 116 -4.97 0.03 -12.27
C TRP A 116 -3.65 -0.72 -12.47
N MET A 117 -3.12 -0.58 -13.66
CA MET A 117 -1.69 -0.75 -13.95
C MET A 117 -1.11 0.66 -14.09
N LEU A 118 -0.41 1.11 -13.06
CA LEU A 118 0.09 2.47 -12.99
C LEU A 118 1.37 2.62 -13.82
N SER A 119 1.51 3.75 -14.53
CA SER A 119 2.79 4.11 -15.16
C SER A 119 3.83 4.32 -14.07
N LYS A 120 4.89 3.50 -14.08
CA LYS A 120 5.97 3.59 -13.08
C LYS A 120 6.60 4.98 -13.09
N ALA A 121 6.96 5.47 -14.27
CA ALA A 121 7.62 6.77 -14.42
C ALA A 121 6.74 7.92 -13.89
N LYS A 122 5.45 7.89 -14.21
CA LYS A 122 4.49 8.89 -13.73
C LYS A 122 4.27 8.80 -12.21
N PHE A 123 4.25 7.59 -11.66
CA PHE A 123 4.09 7.38 -10.22
C PHE A 123 5.30 7.89 -9.43
N GLN A 124 6.50 7.62 -9.90
CA GLN A 124 7.74 8.08 -9.26
C GLN A 124 7.84 9.61 -9.20
N GLN A 125 7.24 10.34 -10.14
CA GLN A 125 7.21 11.81 -10.13
C GLN A 125 6.43 12.42 -8.96
N LEU A 126 5.60 11.63 -8.26
CA LEU A 126 4.90 12.11 -7.06
C LEU A 126 5.84 12.34 -5.87
N PHE A 127 6.96 11.64 -5.82
CA PHE A 127 7.86 11.58 -4.66
C PHE A 127 8.88 12.72 -4.63
N VAL A 128 8.38 13.96 -4.80
CA VAL A 128 9.21 15.15 -4.65
C VAL A 128 9.64 15.30 -3.18
N GLY A 129 10.95 15.44 -2.94
CA GLY A 129 11.50 15.47 -1.58
C GLY A 129 11.75 14.11 -0.94
N TYR A 130 11.64 13.03 -1.73
CA TYR A 130 11.97 11.67 -1.30
C TYR A 130 13.05 11.07 -2.22
N GLU A 131 13.85 10.19 -1.65
CA GLU A 131 14.81 9.35 -2.37
C GLU A 131 14.29 7.91 -2.44
N CYS A 132 14.38 7.28 -3.61
CA CYS A 132 14.07 5.86 -3.76
C CYS A 132 15.25 5.02 -3.29
N LEU A 133 15.12 4.40 -2.13
CA LEU A 133 16.17 3.56 -1.54
C LEU A 133 16.26 2.18 -2.19
N ALA A 134 15.12 1.62 -2.60
CA ALA A 134 15.06 0.30 -3.19
C ALA A 134 13.84 0.12 -4.09
N GLU A 135 14.03 -0.67 -5.14
CA GLU A 135 12.96 -1.31 -5.91
C GLU A 135 13.15 -2.82 -5.82
N PHE A 136 12.06 -3.56 -5.66
CA PHE A 136 12.11 -5.01 -5.51
C PHE A 136 10.91 -5.70 -6.18
N ASP A 137 11.12 -6.95 -6.56
CA ASP A 137 10.07 -7.83 -7.05
C ASP A 137 9.36 -8.49 -5.87
N CYS A 138 8.03 -8.44 -5.87
CA CYS A 138 7.22 -9.04 -4.81
C CYS A 138 6.95 -10.53 -5.02
N HIS A 139 7.59 -11.17 -6.02
CA HIS A 139 7.45 -12.58 -6.39
C HIS A 139 6.02 -13.01 -6.80
N GLU A 140 5.12 -12.09 -6.90
CA GLU A 140 3.77 -12.32 -7.39
C GLU A 140 3.61 -11.74 -8.78
N THR A 141 2.90 -12.46 -9.65
CA THR A 141 2.64 -12.02 -11.02
C THR A 141 1.16 -12.04 -11.33
N TYR A 142 0.73 -11.11 -12.15
CA TYR A 142 -0.59 -11.14 -12.78
C TYR A 142 -0.47 -11.56 -14.23
N GLN A 143 -1.37 -12.43 -14.66
CA GLN A 143 -1.47 -12.81 -16.06
C GLN A 143 -2.39 -11.82 -16.80
N ILE A 144 -1.88 -11.21 -17.87
CA ILE A 144 -2.68 -10.37 -18.77
C ILE A 144 -2.85 -11.09 -20.08
N GLY A 145 -4.12 -11.40 -20.40
CA GLY A 145 -4.45 -12.21 -21.57
C GLY A 145 -3.79 -13.59 -21.50
N TRP A 146 -3.40 -14.13 -22.67
CA TRP A 146 -2.93 -15.51 -22.79
C TRP A 146 -1.41 -15.71 -22.56
N ARG A 147 -0.61 -14.63 -22.61
CA ARG A 147 0.86 -14.78 -22.70
C ARG A 147 1.69 -13.80 -21.87
N ARG A 148 1.13 -12.76 -21.27
CA ARG A 148 1.92 -11.74 -20.58
C ARG A 148 1.74 -11.84 -19.07
N GLN A 149 2.83 -12.10 -18.37
CA GLN A 149 2.90 -11.96 -16.92
C GLN A 149 3.47 -10.59 -16.58
N ILE A 150 2.88 -9.93 -15.59
CA ILE A 150 3.35 -8.65 -15.05
C ILE A 150 3.71 -8.88 -13.60
N PRO A 151 4.97 -8.61 -13.21
CA PRO A 151 5.36 -8.70 -11.82
C PRO A 151 4.69 -7.61 -11.00
N GLN A 152 4.39 -7.91 -9.76
CA GLN A 152 4.11 -6.90 -8.75
C GLN A 152 5.43 -6.36 -8.22
N LEU A 153 5.55 -5.05 -8.22
CA LEU A 153 6.74 -4.38 -7.74
C LEU A 153 6.50 -3.74 -6.37
N GLY A 154 7.60 -3.56 -5.65
CA GLY A 154 7.67 -2.76 -4.46
C GLY A 154 8.74 -1.67 -4.60
N MET A 155 8.56 -0.60 -3.83
CA MET A 155 9.48 0.53 -3.74
C MET A 155 9.56 1.00 -2.29
N ILE A 156 10.74 1.37 -1.85
CA ILE A 156 10.98 2.01 -0.56
C ILE A 156 11.51 3.42 -0.81
N TRP A 157 10.84 4.38 -0.23
CA TRP A 157 11.19 5.80 -0.33
C TRP A 157 11.50 6.36 1.05
N SER A 158 12.52 7.21 1.14
CA SER A 158 12.88 7.93 2.36
C SER A 158 12.78 9.43 2.13
N CYS A 159 12.19 10.14 3.07
CA CYS A 159 12.06 11.58 3.05
C CYS A 159 13.44 12.23 3.27
N LEU A 160 13.82 13.15 2.38
CA LEU A 160 15.12 13.83 2.46
C LEU A 160 15.20 14.87 3.58
N THR A 161 14.04 15.28 4.13
CA THR A 161 13.94 16.32 5.17
C THR A 161 13.50 15.78 6.53
N ALA A 162 13.24 14.47 6.66
CA ALA A 162 12.92 13.86 7.94
C ALA A 162 14.20 13.71 8.76
N THR A 163 14.40 14.59 9.73
CA THR A 163 15.47 14.55 10.75
C THR A 163 14.90 14.12 12.07
#